data_4b4097b7a68b82f6073f3a8350a9bdb1
#
_entry.id   4b4097b7a68b82f6073f3a8350a9bdb1
#
_cell.length_a   1.000
_cell.length_b   1.000
_cell.length_c   1.000
_cell.angle_alpha   90.00
_cell.angle_beta   90.00
_cell.angle_gamma   90.00
#
_symmetry.space_group_name_H-M   'P 1'
#
loop_
_entity.id
_entity.type
_entity.pdbx_description
1 polymer ?
#
loop_
_entity_poly.entity_id
_entity_poly.type
_entity_poly.pdbx_seq_one_letter_code
_entity_poly.pdbx_strand_id
1 'polypeptide(L)'
;LYANTLLETEKIKDYSEITNTEDLEAIKEESLIKLGYFLKPNEMFSFLAKKGNANTETESNFILEELETILNGIEQSTMGTESEDDFNQLFEDLDLNSTKLGRSADARNDLIAKVLFHLDKIDFALEDADADVLGDAYEYLISQFASGAGKKAGEFYTPQQVSKILAQIVTTGKKRLKNVYDPACGSGSLLLRVAREVEVDEFYGQELNRTTYNLARMNMILHDIHYRKFDIKNEDTLENPQHLDKRFEAVVANPPFSAHWKGNKNPLNSTDERFAQYGKLAPNTKADYAFVQHMYHQLADNGTMAVVLPHGVLYRGAAENLIRKYLIEDKNAIDAVIGLPANIFYGTGIPTCILVIKKCRKADDNIVMIDASGEDHFVKNGNKNELRDPKDENKINDINNIVDAYIDREPIEKYCSIVTLAKIEENEYNLNMPRYVD
;
A
#
# COMPACT_ATOMS: atom_id res chain seq x y z
N LEU A 1 3.69 14.64 -16.37
CA LEU A 1 3.70 15.13 -15.01
C LEU A 1 4.68 16.30 -14.85
N TYR A 2 5.99 16.07 -14.94
CA TYR A 2 7.04 17.09 -14.74
C TYR A 2 6.79 18.39 -15.52
N ALA A 3 6.64 18.31 -16.85
CA ALA A 3 6.44 19.48 -17.69
C ALA A 3 5.15 20.24 -17.35
N ASN A 4 4.06 19.54 -17.11
CA ASN A 4 2.78 20.17 -16.79
C ASN A 4 2.84 20.93 -15.46
N THR A 5 3.42 20.33 -14.42
CA THR A 5 3.58 20.99 -13.12
C THR A 5 4.42 22.27 -13.24
N LEU A 6 5.49 22.25 -14.02
CA LEU A 6 6.33 23.44 -14.26
C LEU A 6 5.60 24.49 -15.12
N LEU A 7 4.92 24.06 -16.21
CA LEU A 7 4.23 24.96 -17.13
C LEU A 7 3.13 25.76 -16.42
N GLU A 8 2.34 25.09 -15.56
CA GLU A 8 1.28 25.75 -14.79
C GLU A 8 1.82 26.76 -13.79
N THR A 9 2.93 26.44 -13.09
CA THR A 9 3.47 27.25 -12.00
C THR A 9 4.31 28.43 -12.51
N GLU A 10 5.10 28.24 -13.54
CA GLU A 10 6.03 29.26 -14.06
C GLU A 10 5.50 29.98 -15.30
N LYS A 11 4.28 29.67 -15.77
CA LYS A 11 3.66 30.20 -16.99
C LYS A 11 4.52 30.03 -18.25
N ILE A 12 5.30 28.95 -18.28
CA ILE A 12 6.13 28.58 -19.42
C ILE A 12 5.23 27.90 -20.45
N LYS A 13 5.24 28.34 -21.69
CA LYS A 13 4.39 27.79 -22.76
C LYS A 13 4.91 26.48 -23.31
N ASP A 14 6.22 26.34 -23.43
CA ASP A 14 6.88 25.11 -23.90
C ASP A 14 8.24 24.98 -23.21
N TYR A 15 8.38 23.95 -22.38
CA TYR A 15 9.64 23.67 -21.68
C TYR A 15 10.79 23.36 -22.63
N SER A 16 10.53 22.79 -23.82
CA SER A 16 11.53 22.47 -24.82
C SER A 16 12.21 23.69 -25.43
N GLU A 17 11.61 24.87 -25.35
CA GLU A 17 12.14 26.12 -25.90
C GLU A 17 13.18 26.77 -24.99
N ILE A 18 13.35 26.29 -23.75
CA ILE A 18 14.28 26.89 -22.79
C ILE A 18 15.70 26.39 -23.04
N THR A 19 16.56 27.31 -23.46
CA THR A 19 17.97 27.03 -23.76
C THR A 19 18.95 27.87 -22.95
N ASN A 20 18.47 28.91 -22.27
CA ASN A 20 19.27 29.84 -21.47
C ASN A 20 19.67 29.18 -20.15
N THR A 21 20.97 29.22 -19.80
CA THR A 21 21.52 28.61 -18.58
C THR A 21 20.95 29.22 -17.30
N GLU A 22 20.71 30.54 -17.26
CA GLU A 22 20.15 31.19 -16.08
C GLU A 22 18.72 30.76 -15.82
N ASP A 23 17.92 30.63 -16.88
CA ASP A 23 16.53 30.14 -16.79
C ASP A 23 16.48 28.67 -16.36
N LEU A 24 17.40 27.84 -16.86
CA LEU A 24 17.50 26.43 -16.46
C LEU A 24 17.88 26.25 -15.00
N GLU A 25 18.80 27.07 -14.47
CA GLU A 25 19.15 27.00 -13.03
C GLU A 25 17.99 27.44 -12.14
N ALA A 26 17.26 28.50 -12.51
CA ALA A 26 16.08 28.93 -11.78
C ALA A 26 14.97 27.84 -11.79
N ILE A 27 14.75 27.21 -12.94
CA ILE A 27 13.81 26.09 -13.08
C ILE A 27 14.24 24.89 -12.26
N LYS A 28 15.55 24.62 -12.21
CA LYS A 28 16.11 23.53 -11.40
C LYS A 28 15.82 23.72 -9.91
N GLU A 29 16.08 24.90 -9.37
CA GLU A 29 15.78 25.23 -7.98
C GLU A 29 14.29 25.03 -7.68
N GLU A 30 13.42 25.56 -8.52
CA GLU A 30 11.97 25.45 -8.36
C GLU A 30 11.47 24.00 -8.50
N SER A 31 12.00 23.23 -9.45
CA SER A 31 11.60 21.83 -9.64
C SER A 31 12.02 20.93 -8.49
N LEU A 32 13.19 21.16 -7.88
CA LEU A 32 13.62 20.46 -6.68
C LEU A 32 12.71 20.72 -5.49
N ILE A 33 12.18 21.92 -5.36
CA ILE A 33 11.24 22.28 -4.30
C ILE A 33 9.86 21.64 -4.54
N LYS A 34 9.35 21.74 -5.78
CA LYS A 34 7.97 21.33 -6.11
C LYS A 34 7.82 19.84 -6.41
N LEU A 35 8.81 19.26 -7.06
CA LEU A 35 8.77 17.88 -7.57
C LEU A 35 9.76 16.95 -6.88
N GLY A 36 10.82 17.52 -6.30
CA GLY A 36 11.89 16.76 -5.66
C GLY A 36 13.01 16.32 -6.60
N TYR A 37 12.90 16.54 -7.93
CA TYR A 37 13.92 16.16 -8.90
C TYR A 37 13.96 17.13 -10.08
N PHE A 38 15.00 17.03 -10.92
CA PHE A 38 15.20 17.89 -12.08
C PHE A 38 15.46 17.10 -13.35
N LEU A 39 14.83 17.53 -14.44
CA LEU A 39 15.07 17.07 -15.81
C LEU A 39 15.31 18.28 -16.72
N LYS A 40 16.29 18.16 -17.62
CA LYS A 40 16.50 19.13 -18.69
C LYS A 40 15.44 18.99 -19.79
N PRO A 41 15.21 20.04 -20.61
CA PRO A 41 14.24 19.99 -21.71
C PRO A 41 14.43 18.79 -22.65
N ASN A 42 15.69 18.47 -23.02
CA ASN A 42 16.02 17.36 -23.90
C ASN A 42 16.02 15.97 -23.23
N GLU A 43 15.80 15.91 -21.94
CA GLU A 43 15.69 14.66 -21.15
C GLU A 43 14.23 14.24 -20.94
N MET A 44 13.27 14.98 -21.48
CA MET A 44 11.86 14.69 -21.39
C MET A 44 11.49 13.42 -22.15
N PHE A 45 10.51 12.67 -21.63
CA PHE A 45 10.04 11.41 -22.19
C PHE A 45 9.72 11.48 -23.69
N SER A 46 9.01 12.52 -24.13
CA SER A 46 8.64 12.71 -25.53
C SER A 46 9.84 12.86 -26.48
N PHE A 47 10.94 13.43 -26.01
CA PHE A 47 12.17 13.51 -26.81
C PHE A 47 12.79 12.14 -27.02
N LEU A 48 12.91 11.36 -25.94
CA LEU A 48 13.47 10.03 -25.98
C LEU A 48 12.60 9.07 -26.83
N ALA A 49 11.28 9.14 -26.69
CA ALA A 49 10.35 8.35 -27.49
C ALA A 49 10.43 8.67 -28.98
N LYS A 50 10.55 9.95 -29.36
CA LYS A 50 10.74 10.37 -30.75
C LYS A 50 12.07 9.88 -31.31
N LYS A 51 13.17 10.03 -30.54
CA LYS A 51 14.51 9.57 -30.96
C LYS A 51 14.53 8.06 -31.18
N GLY A 52 13.99 7.27 -30.25
CA GLY A 52 13.93 5.81 -30.38
C GLY A 52 13.13 5.32 -31.58
N ASN A 53 12.24 6.14 -32.11
CA ASN A 53 11.41 5.87 -33.30
C ASN A 53 11.88 6.62 -34.56
N ALA A 54 13.04 7.26 -34.52
CA ALA A 54 13.61 7.99 -35.64
C ALA A 54 13.97 7.07 -36.81
N ASN A 55 13.94 7.63 -38.03
CA ASN A 55 14.43 6.92 -39.21
C ASN A 55 15.94 6.79 -39.18
N THR A 56 16.43 5.54 -39.12
CA THR A 56 17.87 5.21 -39.00
C THR A 56 18.74 5.69 -40.17
N GLU A 57 18.15 6.13 -41.30
CA GLU A 57 18.92 6.69 -42.42
C GLU A 57 19.41 8.13 -42.12
N THR A 58 18.76 8.85 -41.24
CA THR A 58 19.07 10.26 -40.96
C THR A 58 19.54 10.51 -39.54
N GLU A 59 19.03 9.73 -38.57
CA GLU A 59 19.32 9.91 -37.14
C GLU A 59 19.49 8.55 -36.44
N SER A 60 20.36 8.50 -35.42
CA SER A 60 20.51 7.33 -34.58
C SER A 60 19.29 7.13 -33.71
N ASN A 61 18.72 5.93 -33.74
CA ASN A 61 17.62 5.51 -32.85
C ASN A 61 18.09 4.77 -31.60
N PHE A 62 19.40 4.78 -31.31
CA PHE A 62 19.94 4.14 -30.11
C PHE A 62 19.74 5.06 -28.90
N ILE A 63 19.00 4.58 -27.90
CA ILE A 63 18.54 5.36 -26.75
C ILE A 63 18.89 4.76 -25.39
N LEU A 64 19.44 3.55 -25.32
CA LEU A 64 19.68 2.87 -24.03
C LEU A 64 20.61 3.64 -23.10
N GLU A 65 21.77 4.11 -23.63
CA GLU A 65 22.74 4.86 -22.84
C GLU A 65 22.19 6.22 -22.39
N GLU A 66 21.38 6.84 -23.25
CA GLU A 66 20.72 8.11 -22.93
C GLU A 66 19.66 7.95 -21.86
N LEU A 67 18.83 6.89 -21.95
CA LEU A 67 17.87 6.55 -20.91
C LEU A 67 18.56 6.29 -19.57
N GLU A 68 19.63 5.50 -19.55
CA GLU A 68 20.41 5.26 -18.34
C GLU A 68 20.99 6.56 -17.75
N THR A 69 21.49 7.44 -18.60
CA THR A 69 22.00 8.75 -18.20
C THR A 69 20.92 9.63 -17.60
N ILE A 70 19.72 9.64 -18.19
CA ILE A 70 18.57 10.40 -17.69
C ILE A 70 18.13 9.89 -16.31
N LEU A 71 17.98 8.58 -16.13
CA LEU A 71 17.58 7.99 -14.86
C LEU A 71 18.59 8.29 -13.75
N ASN A 72 19.88 8.12 -14.04
CA ASN A 72 20.95 8.50 -13.11
C ASN A 72 20.95 10.02 -12.84
N GLY A 73 20.64 10.84 -13.84
CA GLY A 73 20.53 12.28 -13.73
C GLY A 73 19.40 12.72 -12.78
N ILE A 74 18.27 12.03 -12.80
CA ILE A 74 17.17 12.25 -11.85
C ILE A 74 17.68 12.03 -10.42
N GLU A 75 18.28 10.87 -10.14
CA GLU A 75 18.79 10.55 -8.81
C GLU A 75 19.88 11.54 -8.37
N GLN A 76 20.83 11.87 -9.25
CA GLN A 76 21.91 12.82 -8.96
C GLN A 76 21.39 14.24 -8.68
N SER A 77 20.30 14.65 -9.31
CA SER A 77 19.72 15.98 -9.11
C SER A 77 19.22 16.19 -7.68
N THR A 78 18.90 15.11 -6.97
CA THR A 78 18.36 15.14 -5.61
C THR A 78 19.43 15.12 -4.52
N MET A 79 20.69 14.84 -4.87
CA MET A 79 21.78 14.72 -3.89
C MET A 79 21.96 16.01 -3.07
N GLY A 80 21.97 15.87 -1.75
CA GLY A 80 22.06 17.00 -0.81
C GLY A 80 20.76 17.81 -0.65
N THR A 81 19.65 17.38 -1.23
CA THR A 81 18.34 18.00 -1.06
C THR A 81 17.46 17.22 -0.09
N GLU A 82 16.31 17.78 0.28
CA GLU A 82 15.34 17.11 1.17
C GLU A 82 14.74 15.83 0.55
N SER A 83 14.72 15.73 -0.78
CA SER A 83 14.15 14.59 -1.51
C SER A 83 15.15 13.46 -1.80
N GLU A 84 16.40 13.60 -1.38
CA GLU A 84 17.45 12.60 -1.68
C GLU A 84 17.04 11.18 -1.31
N ASP A 85 16.52 10.97 -0.10
CA ASP A 85 16.10 9.64 0.36
C ASP A 85 14.98 9.03 -0.50
N ASP A 86 14.11 9.85 -1.07
CA ASP A 86 12.97 9.40 -1.87
C ASP A 86 13.36 8.96 -3.28
N PHE A 87 14.48 9.47 -3.79
CA PHE A 87 14.96 9.19 -5.15
C PHE A 87 16.24 8.32 -5.17
N ASN A 88 16.98 8.23 -4.07
CA ASN A 88 18.23 7.46 -4.03
C ASN A 88 18.00 5.99 -4.40
N GLN A 89 18.69 5.52 -5.43
CA GLN A 89 18.59 4.16 -5.95
C GLN A 89 17.14 3.74 -6.34
N LEU A 90 16.33 4.70 -6.75
CA LEU A 90 14.93 4.45 -7.14
C LEU A 90 14.84 3.51 -8.35
N PHE A 91 15.78 3.63 -9.28
CA PHE A 91 15.81 2.88 -10.54
C PHE A 91 16.80 1.69 -10.53
N GLU A 92 17.35 1.28 -9.37
CA GLU A 92 18.37 0.23 -9.30
C GLU A 92 17.92 -1.13 -9.84
N ASP A 93 16.62 -1.42 -9.82
CA ASP A 93 16.04 -2.66 -10.35
C ASP A 93 15.92 -2.67 -11.88
N LEU A 94 16.11 -1.53 -12.55
CA LEU A 94 16.02 -1.41 -13.99
C LEU A 94 17.36 -1.71 -14.64
N ASP A 95 17.63 -2.98 -14.93
CA ASP A 95 18.82 -3.43 -15.64
C ASP A 95 18.61 -3.40 -17.17
N LEU A 96 18.96 -2.27 -17.80
CA LEU A 96 18.87 -2.08 -19.25
C LEU A 96 19.85 -2.99 -20.04
N ASN A 97 20.83 -3.59 -19.36
CA ASN A 97 21.79 -4.52 -19.93
C ASN A 97 21.37 -5.99 -19.82
N SER A 98 20.23 -6.25 -19.19
CA SER A 98 19.72 -7.60 -18.97
C SER A 98 19.47 -8.34 -20.28
N THR A 99 19.96 -9.57 -20.38
CA THR A 99 19.70 -10.47 -21.52
C THR A 99 18.22 -10.87 -21.64
N LYS A 100 17.42 -10.65 -20.61
CA LYS A 100 15.96 -10.83 -20.65
C LYS A 100 15.26 -9.82 -21.56
N LEU A 101 15.84 -8.63 -21.74
CA LEU A 101 15.35 -7.61 -22.66
C LEU A 101 15.78 -7.87 -24.11
N GLY A 102 16.86 -8.61 -24.32
CA GLY A 102 17.39 -8.94 -25.64
C GLY A 102 18.84 -9.42 -25.57
N ARG A 103 19.23 -10.30 -26.50
CA ARG A 103 20.58 -10.89 -26.50
C ARG A 103 21.68 -9.94 -26.97
N SER A 104 21.33 -8.91 -27.74
CA SER A 104 22.27 -7.87 -28.21
C SER A 104 21.82 -6.50 -27.73
N ALA A 105 22.72 -5.52 -27.77
CA ALA A 105 22.40 -4.13 -27.46
C ALA A 105 21.30 -3.59 -28.39
N ASP A 106 21.36 -3.90 -29.68
CA ASP A 106 20.36 -3.48 -30.66
C ASP A 106 18.99 -4.07 -30.34
N ALA A 107 18.92 -5.37 -30.00
CA ALA A 107 17.67 -6.03 -29.64
C ALA A 107 17.04 -5.43 -28.35
N ARG A 108 17.85 -5.08 -27.38
CA ARG A 108 17.38 -4.38 -26.16
C ARG A 108 16.90 -2.97 -26.47
N ASN A 109 17.65 -2.25 -27.30
CA ASN A 109 17.26 -0.92 -27.75
C ASN A 109 15.93 -0.94 -28.50
N ASP A 110 15.75 -1.84 -29.44
CA ASP A 110 14.52 -1.99 -30.19
C ASP A 110 13.31 -2.30 -29.30
N LEU A 111 13.50 -3.14 -28.28
CA LEU A 111 12.43 -3.44 -27.33
C LEU A 111 12.05 -2.19 -26.54
N ILE A 112 13.02 -1.50 -25.94
CA ILE A 112 12.77 -0.30 -25.13
C ILE A 112 12.17 0.82 -26.00
N ALA A 113 12.71 1.06 -27.19
CA ALA A 113 12.16 2.05 -28.12
C ALA A 113 10.69 1.79 -28.47
N LYS A 114 10.31 0.51 -28.70
CA LYS A 114 8.92 0.11 -28.92
C LYS A 114 8.03 0.35 -27.71
N VAL A 115 8.53 0.04 -26.49
CA VAL A 115 7.79 0.32 -25.24
C VAL A 115 7.52 1.81 -25.12
N LEU A 116 8.55 2.65 -25.25
CA LEU A 116 8.41 4.11 -25.16
C LEU A 116 7.46 4.65 -26.24
N PHE A 117 7.54 4.14 -27.46
CA PHE A 117 6.65 4.54 -28.55
C PHE A 117 5.18 4.21 -28.27
N HIS A 118 4.89 3.07 -27.66
CA HIS A 118 3.52 2.72 -27.29
C HIS A 118 3.01 3.55 -26.13
N LEU A 119 3.85 3.82 -25.14
CA LEU A 119 3.50 4.69 -24.02
C LEU A 119 3.24 6.13 -24.45
N ASP A 120 4.01 6.66 -25.40
CA ASP A 120 3.85 8.02 -25.94
C ASP A 120 2.51 8.24 -26.68
N LYS A 121 1.82 7.16 -27.04
CA LYS A 121 0.49 7.20 -27.66
C LYS A 121 -0.67 7.20 -26.67
N ILE A 122 -0.39 6.94 -25.40
CA ILE A 122 -1.41 6.90 -24.35
C ILE A 122 -1.63 8.31 -23.86
N ASP A 123 -2.88 8.76 -23.92
CA ASP A 123 -3.29 9.97 -23.25
C ASP A 123 -3.52 9.67 -21.76
N PHE A 124 -2.60 10.14 -20.92
CA PHE A 124 -2.71 10.00 -19.47
C PHE A 124 -3.54 11.11 -18.82
N ALA A 125 -4.19 11.95 -19.62
CA ALA A 125 -5.03 13.06 -19.15
C ALA A 125 -4.34 13.94 -18.08
N LEU A 126 -3.05 14.22 -18.26
CA LEU A 126 -2.21 14.94 -17.28
C LEU A 126 -2.67 16.40 -17.07
N GLU A 127 -3.52 16.94 -17.96
CA GLU A 127 -4.12 18.27 -17.84
C GLU A 127 -5.40 18.27 -16.98
N ASP A 128 -5.95 17.08 -16.68
CA ASP A 128 -7.12 16.93 -15.82
C ASP A 128 -6.69 16.66 -14.38
N ALA A 129 -6.77 17.68 -13.54
CA ALA A 129 -6.36 17.60 -12.13
C ALA A 129 -7.16 16.58 -11.31
N ASP A 130 -8.36 16.19 -11.78
CA ASP A 130 -9.23 15.21 -11.11
C ASP A 130 -8.99 13.77 -11.61
N ALA A 131 -8.19 13.57 -12.67
CA ALA A 131 -7.92 12.27 -13.27
C ALA A 131 -6.52 11.76 -12.91
N ASP A 132 -6.44 10.72 -12.10
CA ASP A 132 -5.19 10.02 -11.75
C ASP A 132 -4.93 8.83 -12.70
N VAL A 133 -4.92 9.09 -14.01
CA VAL A 133 -4.79 8.05 -15.04
C VAL A 133 -3.41 7.38 -15.00
N LEU A 134 -2.36 8.16 -14.74
CA LEU A 134 -0.98 7.63 -14.68
C LEU A 134 -0.79 6.71 -13.48
N GLY A 135 -1.23 7.14 -12.30
CA GLY A 135 -1.20 6.33 -11.09
C GLY A 135 -2.06 5.08 -11.22
N ASP A 136 -3.27 5.20 -11.77
CA ASP A 136 -4.16 4.05 -12.01
C ASP A 136 -3.55 3.04 -13.00
N ALA A 137 -2.87 3.51 -14.06
CA ALA A 137 -2.16 2.65 -14.98
C ALA A 137 -1.00 1.90 -14.29
N TYR A 138 -0.27 2.55 -13.41
CA TYR A 138 0.79 1.93 -12.64
C TYR A 138 0.25 0.87 -11.66
N GLU A 139 -0.81 1.18 -10.93
CA GLU A 139 -1.52 0.23 -10.07
C GLU A 139 -2.02 -1.00 -10.85
N TYR A 140 -2.55 -0.78 -12.05
CA TYR A 140 -2.97 -1.88 -12.92
C TYR A 140 -1.79 -2.79 -13.29
N LEU A 141 -0.63 -2.24 -13.65
CA LEU A 141 0.57 -3.02 -13.94
C LEU A 141 1.05 -3.81 -12.72
N ILE A 142 1.08 -3.20 -11.53
CA ILE A 142 1.40 -3.91 -10.29
C ILE A 142 0.46 -5.10 -10.07
N SER A 143 -0.84 -4.92 -10.29
CA SER A 143 -1.83 -5.99 -10.14
C SER A 143 -1.62 -7.15 -11.13
N GLN A 144 -1.24 -6.83 -12.38
CA GLN A 144 -0.92 -7.84 -13.40
C GLN A 144 0.35 -8.63 -13.04
N PHE A 145 1.39 -7.95 -12.56
CA PHE A 145 2.60 -8.64 -12.08
C PHE A 145 2.29 -9.52 -10.87
N ALA A 146 1.48 -9.04 -9.94
CA ALA A 146 1.02 -9.82 -8.80
C ALA A 146 0.26 -11.08 -9.25
N SER A 147 -0.65 -10.96 -10.20
CA SER A 147 -1.42 -12.11 -10.72
C SER A 147 -0.53 -13.17 -11.36
N GLY A 148 0.56 -12.77 -12.02
CA GLY A 148 1.55 -13.63 -12.67
C GLY A 148 2.60 -14.24 -11.72
N ALA A 149 2.83 -13.65 -10.54
CA ALA A 149 3.88 -14.05 -9.60
C ALA A 149 3.52 -15.25 -8.72
N GLY A 150 2.31 -15.80 -8.81
CA GLY A 150 1.87 -16.98 -8.07
C GLY A 150 1.87 -16.76 -6.54
N LYS A 151 2.50 -17.68 -5.77
CA LYS A 151 2.49 -17.62 -4.28
C LYS A 151 3.12 -16.35 -3.68
N LYS A 152 4.02 -15.68 -4.41
CA LYS A 152 4.66 -14.44 -3.94
C LYS A 152 3.79 -13.20 -4.13
N ALA A 153 2.74 -13.30 -4.93
CA ALA A 153 1.89 -12.16 -5.27
C ALA A 153 1.17 -11.55 -4.07
N GLY A 154 0.67 -12.37 -3.15
CA GLY A 154 -0.01 -11.92 -1.94
C GLY A 154 0.89 -11.22 -0.93
N GLU A 155 2.21 -11.29 -1.11
CA GLU A 155 3.18 -10.67 -0.20
C GLU A 155 3.41 -9.17 -0.51
N PHE A 156 3.05 -8.69 -1.70
CA PHE A 156 3.28 -7.29 -2.08
C PHE A 156 2.07 -6.56 -2.67
N TYR A 157 0.95 -7.24 -2.83
CA TYR A 157 -0.26 -6.65 -3.39
C TYR A 157 -1.53 -7.10 -2.68
N THR A 158 -2.32 -6.15 -2.23
CA THR A 158 -3.64 -6.39 -1.63
C THR A 158 -4.73 -6.23 -2.70
N PRO A 159 -5.64 -7.20 -2.87
CA PRO A 159 -6.76 -7.06 -3.81
C PRO A 159 -7.55 -5.76 -3.58
N GLN A 160 -7.91 -5.05 -4.65
CA GLN A 160 -8.57 -3.74 -4.57
C GLN A 160 -9.85 -3.77 -3.73
N GLN A 161 -10.61 -4.84 -3.78
CA GLN A 161 -11.84 -5.03 -2.99
C GLN A 161 -11.54 -5.02 -1.49
N VAL A 162 -10.49 -5.73 -1.08
CA VAL A 162 -10.06 -5.77 0.33
C VAL A 162 -9.47 -4.44 0.76
N SER A 163 -8.65 -3.81 -0.08
CA SER A 163 -8.09 -2.48 0.17
C SER A 163 -9.18 -1.44 0.39
N LYS A 164 -10.27 -1.51 -0.40
CA LYS A 164 -11.43 -0.61 -0.26
C LYS A 164 -12.13 -0.77 1.09
N ILE A 165 -12.34 -2.01 1.53
CA ILE A 165 -12.94 -2.27 2.85
C ILE A 165 -12.07 -1.71 3.97
N LEU A 166 -10.77 -2.01 3.96
CA LEU A 166 -9.82 -1.50 4.97
C LEU A 166 -9.83 0.03 5.01
N ALA A 167 -9.74 0.67 3.85
CA ALA A 167 -9.72 2.13 3.73
C ALA A 167 -11.02 2.77 4.26
N GLN A 168 -12.18 2.25 3.88
CA GLN A 168 -13.47 2.78 4.33
C GLN A 168 -13.69 2.59 5.84
N ILE A 169 -13.22 1.48 6.41
CA ILE A 169 -13.30 1.24 7.86
C ILE A 169 -12.45 2.24 8.64
N VAL A 170 -11.18 2.42 8.27
CA VAL A 170 -10.28 3.31 9.04
C VAL A 170 -10.60 4.79 8.87
N THR A 171 -11.38 5.14 7.84
CA THR A 171 -11.83 6.52 7.58
C THR A 171 -13.24 6.81 8.03
N THR A 172 -13.95 5.82 8.61
CA THR A 172 -15.33 5.99 9.07
C THR A 172 -15.49 7.19 10.01
N GLY A 173 -16.40 8.09 9.64
CA GLY A 173 -16.68 9.31 10.41
C GLY A 173 -15.62 10.41 10.31
N LYS A 174 -14.61 10.26 9.44
CA LYS A 174 -13.53 11.22 9.23
C LYS A 174 -13.62 11.85 7.85
N LYS A 175 -13.27 13.12 7.72
CA LYS A 175 -13.14 13.83 6.44
C LYS A 175 -11.68 14.05 6.05
N ARG A 176 -10.78 13.98 7.01
CA ARG A 176 -9.35 14.17 6.86
C ARG A 176 -8.60 13.32 7.89
N LEU A 177 -7.43 12.84 7.52
CA LEU A 177 -6.45 12.19 8.38
C LEU A 177 -5.17 13.00 8.39
N LYS A 178 -4.62 13.24 9.57
CA LYS A 178 -3.28 13.80 9.70
C LYS A 178 -2.24 12.87 9.09
N ASN A 179 -2.36 11.57 9.33
CA ASN A 179 -1.42 10.59 8.82
C ASN A 179 -2.04 9.20 8.72
N VAL A 180 -1.45 8.40 7.84
CA VAL A 180 -1.73 6.96 7.68
C VAL A 180 -0.42 6.18 7.67
N TYR A 181 -0.44 4.97 8.20
CA TYR A 181 0.73 4.10 8.29
C TYR A 181 0.42 2.66 7.86
N ASP A 182 1.37 2.07 7.13
CA ASP A 182 1.40 0.64 6.80
C ASP A 182 2.78 0.05 7.13
N PRO A 183 2.87 -0.84 8.13
CA PRO A 183 4.14 -1.44 8.59
C PRO A 183 4.72 -2.50 7.65
N ALA A 184 3.97 -2.92 6.63
CA ALA A 184 4.37 -3.88 5.61
C ALA A 184 3.77 -3.44 4.26
N CYS A 185 4.15 -2.22 3.83
CA CYS A 185 3.38 -1.46 2.85
C CYS A 185 3.39 -2.02 1.42
N GLY A 186 4.25 -3.00 1.14
CA GLY A 186 4.33 -3.57 -0.18
C GLY A 186 4.58 -2.48 -1.23
N SER A 187 3.74 -2.44 -2.26
CA SER A 187 3.78 -1.40 -3.30
C SER A 187 3.19 -0.04 -2.89
N GLY A 188 2.72 0.12 -1.65
CA GLY A 188 2.08 1.34 -1.18
C GLY A 188 0.62 1.52 -1.60
N SER A 189 0.05 0.57 -2.35
CA SER A 189 -1.32 0.65 -2.90
C SER A 189 -2.39 0.83 -1.83
N LEU A 190 -2.22 0.20 -0.66
CA LEU A 190 -3.18 0.31 0.44
C LEU A 190 -3.16 1.71 1.08
N LEU A 191 -1.98 2.32 1.23
CA LEU A 191 -1.85 3.72 1.69
C LEU A 191 -2.57 4.68 0.74
N LEU A 192 -2.34 4.54 -0.56
CA LEU A 192 -2.99 5.36 -1.60
C LEU A 192 -4.51 5.13 -1.64
N ARG A 193 -4.95 3.90 -1.36
CA ARG A 193 -6.38 3.61 -1.28
C ARG A 193 -7.08 4.40 -0.18
N VAL A 194 -6.45 4.58 0.97
CA VAL A 194 -6.99 5.42 2.06
C VAL A 194 -7.18 6.87 1.61
N ALA A 195 -6.24 7.40 0.81
CA ALA A 195 -6.34 8.75 0.27
C ALA A 195 -7.48 8.96 -0.74
N ARG A 196 -8.04 7.89 -1.29
CA ARG A 196 -9.25 7.97 -2.13
C ARG A 196 -10.54 8.12 -1.35
N GLU A 197 -10.53 7.80 -0.07
CA GLU A 197 -11.72 7.93 0.80
C GLU A 197 -11.77 9.28 1.51
N VAL A 198 -10.62 9.82 1.94
CA VAL A 198 -10.49 11.09 2.65
C VAL A 198 -9.18 11.78 2.30
N GLU A 199 -9.11 13.09 2.57
CA GLU A 199 -7.83 13.82 2.49
C GLU A 199 -6.84 13.28 3.52
N VAL A 200 -5.60 12.99 3.11
CA VAL A 200 -4.51 12.51 3.96
C VAL A 200 -3.33 13.48 3.86
N ASP A 201 -2.84 13.96 5.00
CA ASP A 201 -1.74 14.93 5.01
C ASP A 201 -0.38 14.24 4.81
N GLU A 202 -0.14 13.12 5.49
CA GLU A 202 1.14 12.42 5.50
C GLU A 202 0.97 10.90 5.42
N PHE A 203 1.84 10.26 4.64
CA PHE A 203 1.87 8.82 4.40
C PHE A 203 3.16 8.22 4.96
N TYR A 204 3.03 7.17 5.74
CA TYR A 204 4.17 6.46 6.33
C TYR A 204 4.10 4.99 5.97
N GLY A 205 5.23 4.41 5.64
CA GLY A 205 5.31 2.99 5.34
C GLY A 205 6.66 2.40 5.70
N GLN A 206 6.68 1.09 5.83
CA GLN A 206 7.91 0.34 5.97
C GLN A 206 7.81 -0.96 5.19
N GLU A 207 8.85 -1.30 4.43
CA GLU A 207 8.89 -2.49 3.57
C GLU A 207 10.28 -3.15 3.66
N LEU A 208 10.29 -4.45 3.90
CA LEU A 208 11.52 -5.24 4.03
C LEU A 208 12.20 -5.49 2.68
N ASN A 209 11.40 -5.79 1.64
CA ASN A 209 11.90 -6.12 0.31
C ASN A 209 12.30 -4.85 -0.44
N ARG A 210 13.55 -4.76 -0.85
CA ARG A 210 14.11 -3.58 -1.53
C ARG A 210 13.39 -3.22 -2.84
N THR A 211 13.17 -4.20 -3.70
CA THR A 211 12.46 -4.00 -4.97
C THR A 211 11.03 -3.49 -4.74
N THR A 212 10.32 -4.08 -3.79
CA THR A 212 8.96 -3.68 -3.45
C THR A 212 8.92 -2.29 -2.80
N TYR A 213 9.93 -1.95 -1.99
CA TYR A 213 10.13 -0.60 -1.46
C TYR A 213 10.31 0.44 -2.58
N ASN A 214 11.09 0.11 -3.62
CA ASN A 214 11.27 0.99 -4.79
C ASN A 214 9.95 1.17 -5.54
N LEU A 215 9.15 0.10 -5.69
CA LEU A 215 7.80 0.19 -6.27
C LEU A 215 6.89 1.13 -5.45
N ALA A 216 6.95 1.08 -4.12
CA ALA A 216 6.14 1.93 -3.26
C ALA A 216 6.49 3.41 -3.42
N ARG A 217 7.77 3.77 -3.43
CA ARG A 217 8.22 5.15 -3.67
C ARG A 217 7.78 5.65 -5.05
N MET A 218 7.98 4.84 -6.09
CA MET A 218 7.52 5.17 -7.44
C MET A 218 6.01 5.36 -7.49
N ASN A 219 5.26 4.52 -6.78
CA ASN A 219 3.80 4.62 -6.71
C ASN A 219 3.35 5.95 -6.09
N MET A 220 3.98 6.38 -5.00
CA MET A 220 3.70 7.69 -4.40
C MET A 220 3.96 8.84 -5.39
N ILE A 221 5.11 8.82 -6.07
CA ILE A 221 5.51 9.85 -7.04
C ILE A 221 4.52 9.89 -8.23
N LEU A 222 4.13 8.74 -8.78
CA LEU A 222 3.22 8.66 -9.93
C LEU A 222 1.78 9.04 -9.60
N HIS A 223 1.38 8.98 -8.32
CA HIS A 223 0.11 9.51 -7.81
C HIS A 223 0.22 10.98 -7.37
N ASP A 224 1.28 11.66 -7.77
CA ASP A 224 1.53 13.08 -7.46
C ASP A 224 1.54 13.40 -5.96
N ILE A 225 1.92 12.43 -5.14
CA ILE A 225 2.17 12.68 -3.72
C ILE A 225 3.52 13.36 -3.57
N HIS A 226 3.50 14.59 -3.07
CA HIS A 226 4.71 15.37 -2.87
C HIS A 226 5.68 14.65 -1.93
N TYR A 227 6.99 14.67 -2.21
CA TYR A 227 8.01 13.95 -1.43
C TYR A 227 8.01 14.29 0.08
N ARG A 228 7.62 15.50 0.47
CA ARG A 228 7.46 15.89 1.89
C ARG A 228 6.26 15.26 2.58
N LYS A 229 5.34 14.66 1.83
CA LYS A 229 4.11 14.06 2.35
C LYS A 229 4.20 12.56 2.55
N PHE A 230 5.25 11.90 2.10
CA PHE A 230 5.43 10.47 2.35
C PHE A 230 6.82 10.16 2.92
N ASP A 231 6.89 9.15 3.75
CA ASP A 231 8.14 8.64 4.32
C ASP A 231 8.07 7.10 4.37
N ILE A 232 8.60 6.48 3.32
CA ILE A 232 8.68 5.02 3.20
C ILE A 232 10.10 4.59 3.53
N LYS A 233 10.25 3.62 4.43
CA LYS A 233 11.57 3.10 4.87
C LYS A 233 11.75 1.65 4.49
N ASN A 234 12.98 1.28 4.13
CA ASN A 234 13.36 -0.08 3.79
C ASN A 234 14.09 -0.76 4.94
N GLU A 235 13.34 -1.40 5.83
CA GLU A 235 13.86 -2.10 7.02
C GLU A 235 12.84 -3.12 7.55
N ASP A 236 13.31 -4.05 8.40
CA ASP A 236 12.46 -4.99 9.12
C ASP A 236 11.67 -4.27 10.22
N THR A 237 10.37 -4.15 10.04
CA THR A 237 9.47 -3.46 10.98
C THR A 237 9.49 -4.04 12.39
N LEU A 238 9.61 -5.35 12.52
CA LEU A 238 9.56 -6.00 13.83
C LEU A 238 10.88 -5.87 14.58
N GLU A 239 12.01 -5.88 13.87
CA GLU A 239 13.35 -5.86 14.46
C GLU A 239 13.98 -4.46 14.47
N ASN A 240 13.67 -3.62 13.48
CA ASN A 240 14.21 -2.27 13.32
C ASN A 240 13.15 -1.28 12.84
N PRO A 241 12.15 -0.97 13.68
CA PRO A 241 11.07 -0.04 13.32
C PRO A 241 11.61 1.38 13.18
N GLN A 242 11.22 2.06 12.10
CA GLN A 242 11.76 3.37 11.72
C GLN A 242 10.87 4.55 12.12
N HIS A 243 9.63 4.30 12.55
CA HIS A 243 8.65 5.35 12.87
C HIS A 243 8.14 5.30 14.32
N LEU A 244 8.91 4.76 15.27
CA LEU A 244 8.48 4.57 16.68
C LEU A 244 8.13 5.87 17.41
N ASP A 245 8.69 6.99 16.99
CA ASP A 245 8.41 8.32 17.53
C ASP A 245 7.04 8.87 17.16
N LYS A 246 6.34 8.22 16.21
CA LYS A 246 5.07 8.68 15.66
C LYS A 246 3.88 7.88 16.17
N ARG A 247 2.69 8.52 16.09
CA ARG A 247 1.40 7.90 16.33
C ARG A 247 0.47 8.26 15.18
N PHE A 248 -0.32 7.28 14.72
CA PHE A 248 -1.07 7.38 13.48
C PHE A 248 -2.57 7.32 13.72
N GLU A 249 -3.31 8.18 13.04
CA GLU A 249 -4.78 8.20 13.09
C GLU A 249 -5.43 7.05 12.32
N ALA A 250 -4.74 6.53 11.32
CA ALA A 250 -5.10 5.31 10.62
C ALA A 250 -3.88 4.42 10.43
N VAL A 251 -4.04 3.12 10.71
CA VAL A 251 -3.03 2.10 10.46
C VAL A 251 -3.69 0.97 9.68
N VAL A 252 -3.14 0.65 8.53
CA VAL A 252 -3.66 -0.39 7.63
C VAL A 252 -2.54 -1.34 7.25
N ALA A 253 -2.84 -2.63 7.13
CA ALA A 253 -1.84 -3.58 6.66
C ALA A 253 -2.46 -4.86 6.09
N ASN A 254 -1.74 -5.43 5.14
CA ASN A 254 -1.82 -6.82 4.74
C ASN A 254 -0.43 -7.45 4.92
N PRO A 255 -0.02 -7.75 6.17
CA PRO A 255 1.31 -8.28 6.45
C PRO A 255 1.47 -9.70 5.90
N PRO A 256 2.71 -10.18 5.69
CA PRO A 256 2.93 -11.54 5.19
C PRO A 256 2.37 -12.57 6.18
N PHE A 257 1.47 -13.44 5.70
CA PHE A 257 0.74 -14.39 6.54
C PHE A 257 1.67 -15.43 7.16
N SER A 258 1.60 -15.56 8.49
CA SER A 258 2.38 -16.51 9.26
C SER A 258 3.89 -16.47 8.96
N ALA A 259 4.42 -15.27 8.75
CA ALA A 259 5.84 -15.07 8.52
C ALA A 259 6.69 -15.47 9.73
N HIS A 260 7.93 -15.85 9.49
CA HIS A 260 8.91 -16.07 10.55
C HIS A 260 9.48 -14.72 11.01
N TRP A 261 9.72 -14.60 12.31
CA TRP A 261 10.41 -13.47 12.90
C TRP A 261 11.33 -13.93 14.04
N LYS A 262 12.18 -13.08 14.58
CA LYS A 262 13.11 -13.49 15.63
C LYS A 262 12.40 -13.86 16.93
N GLY A 263 11.34 -13.14 17.31
CA GLY A 263 10.59 -13.43 18.52
C GLY A 263 11.50 -13.54 19.76
N ASN A 264 11.40 -14.65 20.46
CA ASN A 264 12.23 -14.93 21.66
C ASN A 264 13.72 -15.21 21.36
N LYS A 265 14.12 -15.35 20.09
CA LYS A 265 15.54 -15.45 19.70
C LYS A 265 16.25 -14.09 19.80
N ASN A 266 15.51 -12.99 19.78
CA ASN A 266 16.02 -11.67 20.13
C ASN A 266 15.60 -11.32 21.56
N PRO A 267 16.53 -11.34 22.55
CA PRO A 267 16.18 -11.05 23.95
C PRO A 267 15.56 -9.68 24.18
N LEU A 268 15.85 -8.70 23.31
CA LEU A 268 15.31 -7.34 23.40
C LEU A 268 13.80 -7.32 23.18
N ASN A 269 13.24 -8.24 22.41
CA ASN A 269 11.81 -8.30 22.14
C ASN A 269 10.98 -8.52 23.42
N SER A 270 11.53 -9.19 24.43
CA SER A 270 10.84 -9.41 25.72
C SER A 270 10.69 -8.16 26.57
N THR A 271 11.49 -7.13 26.31
CA THR A 271 11.48 -5.83 27.01
C THR A 271 11.01 -4.69 26.10
N ASP A 272 10.77 -4.97 24.84
CA ASP A 272 10.25 -3.99 23.87
C ASP A 272 8.83 -3.57 24.26
N GLU A 273 8.59 -2.27 24.37
CA GLU A 273 7.30 -1.69 24.76
C GLU A 273 6.13 -2.14 23.87
N ARG A 274 6.41 -2.56 22.63
CA ARG A 274 5.40 -3.08 21.72
C ARG A 274 4.86 -4.44 22.16
N PHE A 275 5.66 -5.25 22.85
CA PHE A 275 5.39 -6.68 23.10
C PHE A 275 5.38 -7.06 24.59
N ALA A 276 6.08 -6.34 25.44
CA ALA A 276 6.40 -6.75 26.83
C ALA A 276 5.16 -6.99 27.72
N GLN A 277 4.12 -6.17 27.56
CA GLN A 277 2.93 -6.20 28.42
C GLN A 277 1.96 -7.38 28.16
N TYR A 278 2.14 -8.13 27.10
CA TYR A 278 1.20 -9.20 26.71
C TYR A 278 1.47 -10.58 27.36
N GLY A 279 2.49 -10.66 28.20
CA GLY A 279 2.85 -11.87 28.94
C GLY A 279 3.68 -12.88 28.15
N LYS A 280 3.45 -13.06 26.86
CA LYS A 280 4.26 -13.89 25.95
C LYS A 280 4.40 -13.23 24.58
N LEU A 281 5.58 -13.42 23.99
CA LEU A 281 5.79 -13.05 22.58
C LEU A 281 5.00 -13.93 21.63
N ALA A 282 4.57 -13.38 20.50
CA ALA A 282 4.01 -14.17 19.41
C ALA A 282 5.00 -15.27 18.96
N PRO A 283 4.51 -16.43 18.46
CA PRO A 283 5.38 -17.52 18.04
C PRO A 283 6.37 -17.08 16.96
N ASN A 284 7.63 -17.51 17.03
CA ASN A 284 8.66 -17.19 16.04
C ASN A 284 8.28 -17.58 14.61
N THR A 285 7.41 -18.57 14.46
CA THR A 285 6.94 -19.08 13.18
C THR A 285 5.66 -18.42 12.68
N LYS A 286 5.13 -17.45 13.43
CA LYS A 286 3.87 -16.76 13.15
C LYS A 286 3.92 -15.33 13.70
N ALA A 287 4.41 -14.42 12.87
CA ALA A 287 4.54 -13.01 13.23
C ALA A 287 3.20 -12.24 13.20
N ASP A 288 2.07 -12.92 12.88
CA ASP A 288 0.77 -12.27 12.71
C ASP A 288 0.45 -11.30 13.86
N TYR A 289 0.50 -11.78 15.12
CA TYR A 289 0.26 -10.93 16.29
C TYR A 289 1.39 -9.96 16.61
N ALA A 290 2.63 -10.23 16.21
CA ALA A 290 3.71 -9.26 16.38
C ALA A 290 3.44 -8.00 15.54
N PHE A 291 2.93 -8.15 14.32
CA PHE A 291 2.45 -7.02 13.52
C PHE A 291 1.26 -6.31 14.17
N VAL A 292 0.28 -7.04 14.67
CA VAL A 292 -0.87 -6.44 15.38
C VAL A 292 -0.43 -5.63 16.57
N GLN A 293 0.48 -6.14 17.39
CA GLN A 293 1.03 -5.46 18.57
C GLN A 293 1.82 -4.21 18.18
N HIS A 294 2.64 -4.28 17.13
CA HIS A 294 3.35 -3.15 16.57
C HIS A 294 2.39 -2.06 16.10
N MET A 295 1.37 -2.43 15.31
CA MET A 295 0.35 -1.51 14.79
C MET A 295 -0.42 -0.84 15.91
N TYR A 296 -0.83 -1.60 16.92
CA TYR A 296 -1.53 -1.07 18.10
C TYR A 296 -0.68 -0.09 18.89
N HIS A 297 0.61 -0.38 19.07
CA HIS A 297 1.56 0.52 19.73
C HIS A 297 1.66 1.87 19.01
N GLN A 298 1.68 1.83 17.68
CA GLN A 298 1.80 3.04 16.83
C GLN A 298 0.46 3.75 16.58
N LEU A 299 -0.66 3.19 17.04
CA LEU A 299 -1.98 3.79 16.86
C LEU A 299 -2.14 5.01 17.78
N ALA A 300 -2.65 6.12 17.23
CA ALA A 300 -3.02 7.31 18.00
C ALA A 300 -4.26 7.02 18.87
N ASP A 301 -4.47 7.82 19.91
CA ASP A 301 -5.60 7.65 20.83
C ASP A 301 -6.97 7.75 20.13
N ASN A 302 -7.08 8.59 19.09
CA ASN A 302 -8.26 8.70 18.22
C ASN A 302 -8.20 7.79 16.99
N GLY A 303 -7.23 6.87 16.94
CA GLY A 303 -6.90 6.08 15.77
C GLY A 303 -7.76 4.82 15.60
N THR A 304 -7.90 4.42 14.34
CA THR A 304 -8.47 3.14 13.93
C THR A 304 -7.46 2.38 13.07
N MET A 305 -7.27 1.11 13.36
CA MET A 305 -6.49 0.21 12.51
C MET A 305 -7.34 -0.92 11.97
N ALA A 306 -7.01 -1.36 10.76
CA ALA A 306 -7.61 -2.52 10.13
C ALA A 306 -6.50 -3.35 9.47
N VAL A 307 -6.44 -4.64 9.78
CA VAL A 307 -5.39 -5.54 9.33
C VAL A 307 -5.97 -6.84 8.81
N VAL A 308 -5.46 -7.30 7.66
CA VAL A 308 -5.79 -8.61 7.11
C VAL A 308 -4.89 -9.67 7.75
N LEU A 309 -5.50 -10.75 8.20
CA LEU A 309 -4.81 -11.83 8.89
C LEU A 309 -5.38 -13.20 8.46
N PRO A 310 -4.60 -14.29 8.56
CA PRO A 310 -5.13 -15.64 8.39
C PRO A 310 -6.11 -15.97 9.52
N HIS A 311 -7.17 -16.67 9.20
CA HIS A 311 -8.26 -17.02 10.14
C HIS A 311 -7.78 -17.65 11.45
N GLY A 312 -6.65 -18.36 11.42
CA GLY A 312 -6.06 -19.00 12.60
C GLY A 312 -5.80 -18.06 13.77
N VAL A 313 -5.57 -16.78 13.54
CA VAL A 313 -5.35 -15.79 14.61
C VAL A 313 -6.56 -15.63 15.53
N LEU A 314 -7.75 -16.00 15.07
CA LEU A 314 -8.99 -15.86 15.84
C LEU A 314 -9.13 -16.90 16.95
N TYR A 315 -8.50 -18.08 16.80
CA TYR A 315 -8.72 -19.20 17.72
C TYR A 315 -7.48 -19.95 18.20
N ARG A 316 -6.29 -19.71 17.62
CA ARG A 316 -5.06 -20.37 18.11
C ARG A 316 -4.81 -20.02 19.57
N GLY A 317 -4.36 -21.01 20.34
CA GLY A 317 -4.13 -20.93 21.78
C GLY A 317 -2.76 -20.35 22.17
N ALA A 318 -2.34 -20.64 23.39
CA ALA A 318 -1.05 -20.26 23.98
C ALA A 318 -0.77 -18.74 23.88
N ALA A 319 0.36 -18.33 23.34
CA ALA A 319 0.75 -16.91 23.27
C ALA A 319 -0.27 -16.05 22.53
N GLU A 320 -0.85 -16.56 21.44
CA GLU A 320 -1.83 -15.78 20.66
C GLU A 320 -3.14 -15.56 21.41
N ASN A 321 -3.57 -16.54 22.24
CA ASN A 321 -4.73 -16.35 23.11
C ASN A 321 -4.47 -15.28 24.18
N LEU A 322 -3.28 -15.26 24.80
CA LEU A 322 -2.91 -14.23 25.79
C LEU A 322 -2.91 -12.84 25.17
N ILE A 323 -2.42 -12.71 23.94
CA ILE A 323 -2.40 -11.43 23.22
C ILE A 323 -3.84 -10.96 22.91
N ARG A 324 -4.70 -11.86 22.42
CA ARG A 324 -6.13 -11.56 22.19
C ARG A 324 -6.83 -11.12 23.48
N LYS A 325 -6.64 -11.90 24.54
CA LYS A 325 -7.24 -11.60 25.85
C LYS A 325 -6.83 -10.20 26.31
N TYR A 326 -5.55 -9.87 26.28
CA TYR A 326 -5.04 -8.56 26.68
C TYR A 326 -5.64 -7.41 25.84
N LEU A 327 -5.71 -7.56 24.52
CA LEU A 327 -6.31 -6.57 23.65
C LEU A 327 -7.81 -6.38 23.91
N ILE A 328 -8.51 -7.41 24.32
CA ILE A 328 -9.98 -7.38 24.58
C ILE A 328 -10.27 -6.88 26.00
N GLU A 329 -9.68 -7.53 27.01
CA GLU A 329 -10.01 -7.31 28.42
C GLU A 329 -9.32 -6.06 28.98
N ASP A 330 -7.99 -5.99 28.83
CA ASP A 330 -7.18 -4.91 29.43
C ASP A 330 -7.25 -3.62 28.62
N LYS A 331 -7.32 -3.72 27.29
CA LYS A 331 -7.26 -2.56 26.38
C LYS A 331 -8.61 -2.18 25.78
N ASN A 332 -9.61 -3.07 25.83
CA ASN A 332 -10.89 -2.85 25.14
C ASN A 332 -10.70 -2.36 23.69
N ALA A 333 -9.77 -2.99 22.97
CA ALA A 333 -9.28 -2.44 21.71
C ALA A 333 -9.92 -3.09 20.47
N ILE A 334 -10.30 -4.37 20.53
CA ILE A 334 -10.91 -5.06 19.37
C ILE A 334 -12.32 -4.56 19.15
N ASP A 335 -12.55 -3.96 17.97
CA ASP A 335 -13.82 -3.34 17.59
C ASP A 335 -14.65 -4.21 16.67
N ALA A 336 -14.03 -4.89 15.72
CA ALA A 336 -14.71 -5.80 14.81
C ALA A 336 -13.81 -6.93 14.32
N VAL A 337 -14.46 -8.03 13.93
CA VAL A 337 -13.86 -9.14 13.19
C VAL A 337 -14.71 -9.40 11.95
N ILE A 338 -14.09 -9.39 10.77
CA ILE A 338 -14.76 -9.58 9.48
C ILE A 338 -14.15 -10.79 8.80
N GLY A 339 -14.94 -11.85 8.63
CA GLY A 339 -14.55 -13.05 7.88
C GLY A 339 -14.68 -12.79 6.38
N LEU A 340 -13.61 -13.05 5.63
CA LEU A 340 -13.56 -12.90 4.18
C LEU A 340 -13.69 -14.26 3.48
N PRO A 341 -14.19 -14.30 2.22
CA PRO A 341 -14.20 -15.51 1.43
C PRO A 341 -12.79 -16.11 1.27
N ALA A 342 -12.68 -17.44 1.29
CA ALA A 342 -11.45 -18.12 0.87
C ALA A 342 -11.09 -17.76 -0.59
N ASN A 343 -9.87 -17.98 -1.00
CA ASN A 343 -9.40 -17.68 -2.38
C ASN A 343 -9.60 -16.23 -2.88
N ILE A 344 -9.68 -15.26 -1.98
CA ILE A 344 -9.76 -13.85 -2.35
C ILE A 344 -8.39 -13.26 -2.67
N PHE A 345 -7.32 -13.78 -2.05
CA PHE A 345 -5.94 -13.35 -2.28
C PHE A 345 -5.27 -14.13 -3.39
N TYR A 346 -4.31 -13.48 -4.09
CA TYR A 346 -3.49 -14.14 -5.08
C TYR A 346 -2.56 -15.19 -4.41
N GLY A 347 -2.43 -16.35 -5.03
CA GLY A 347 -1.48 -17.38 -4.63
C GLY A 347 -1.77 -18.14 -3.33
N THR A 348 -2.89 -17.87 -2.67
CA THR A 348 -3.30 -18.62 -1.47
C THR A 348 -4.81 -18.87 -1.43
N GLY A 349 -5.20 -20.06 -1.02
CA GLY A 349 -6.59 -20.43 -0.74
C GLY A 349 -6.98 -20.30 0.73
N ILE A 350 -6.10 -19.74 1.57
CA ILE A 350 -6.32 -19.65 3.01
C ILE A 350 -7.48 -18.68 3.31
N PRO A 351 -8.47 -19.07 4.13
CA PRO A 351 -9.48 -18.12 4.61
C PRO A 351 -8.82 -17.06 5.48
N THR A 352 -9.22 -15.81 5.26
CA THR A 352 -8.69 -14.62 5.93
C THR A 352 -9.76 -13.85 6.65
N CYS A 353 -9.35 -12.99 7.55
CA CYS A 353 -10.22 -12.05 8.25
C CYS A 353 -9.59 -10.67 8.28
N ILE A 354 -10.42 -9.66 8.50
CA ILE A 354 -10.00 -8.32 8.88
C ILE A 354 -10.24 -8.16 10.38
N LEU A 355 -9.20 -7.78 11.11
CA LEU A 355 -9.30 -7.40 12.50
C LEU A 355 -9.27 -5.87 12.60
N VAL A 356 -10.31 -5.30 13.18
CA VAL A 356 -10.44 -3.85 13.40
C VAL A 356 -10.17 -3.54 14.87
N ILE A 357 -9.24 -2.62 15.12
CA ILE A 357 -8.80 -2.25 16.46
C ILE A 357 -8.86 -0.71 16.59
N LYS A 358 -9.33 -0.22 17.73
CA LYS A 358 -9.42 1.20 18.07
C LYS A 358 -8.90 1.45 19.48
N LYS A 359 -8.30 2.61 19.72
CA LYS A 359 -8.01 3.12 21.06
C LYS A 359 -9.15 3.98 21.64
N CYS A 360 -10.06 4.45 20.81
CA CYS A 360 -11.16 5.36 21.19
C CYS A 360 -12.50 4.67 21.46
N ARG A 361 -12.48 3.38 21.84
CA ARG A 361 -13.70 2.64 22.20
C ARG A 361 -14.21 3.04 23.60
N LYS A 362 -15.54 3.03 23.77
CA LYS A 362 -16.17 3.19 25.07
C LYS A 362 -16.18 1.87 25.83
N ALA A 363 -16.27 1.92 27.14
CA ALA A 363 -16.21 0.73 28.00
C ALA A 363 -17.35 -0.28 27.75
N ASP A 364 -18.49 0.20 27.27
CA ASP A 364 -19.68 -0.59 26.95
C ASP A 364 -19.85 -0.95 25.47
N ASP A 365 -18.87 -0.59 24.63
CA ASP A 365 -18.90 -0.94 23.21
C ASP A 365 -18.80 -2.46 23.02
N ASN A 366 -19.72 -3.01 22.24
CA ASN A 366 -19.70 -4.41 21.84
C ASN A 366 -18.77 -4.63 20.64
N ILE A 367 -18.41 -5.90 20.38
CA ILE A 367 -17.61 -6.29 19.23
C ILE A 367 -18.53 -6.68 18.08
N VAL A 368 -18.27 -6.15 16.89
CA VAL A 368 -19.01 -6.52 15.67
C VAL A 368 -18.35 -7.72 15.01
N MET A 369 -19.13 -8.77 14.78
CA MET A 369 -18.71 -9.97 14.05
C MET A 369 -19.47 -10.02 12.72
N ILE A 370 -18.73 -9.96 11.60
CA ILE A 370 -19.31 -10.00 10.24
C ILE A 370 -18.75 -11.21 9.51
N ASP A 371 -19.62 -12.11 9.06
CA ASP A 371 -19.23 -13.27 8.25
C ASP A 371 -19.61 -13.07 6.79
N ALA A 372 -18.67 -12.57 5.98
CA ALA A 372 -18.83 -12.43 4.55
C ALA A 372 -18.29 -13.66 3.77
N SER A 373 -18.01 -14.77 4.44
CA SER A 373 -17.47 -15.98 3.81
C SER A 373 -18.52 -16.88 3.16
N GLY A 374 -19.82 -16.62 3.42
CA GLY A 374 -20.94 -17.36 2.85
C GLY A 374 -21.05 -17.20 1.33
N GLU A 375 -21.54 -18.23 0.62
CA GLU A 375 -21.60 -18.24 -0.86
C GLU A 375 -22.48 -17.13 -1.46
N ASP A 376 -23.40 -16.57 -0.70
CA ASP A 376 -24.25 -15.46 -1.13
C ASP A 376 -23.54 -14.10 -1.13
N HIS A 377 -22.37 -14.00 -0.50
CA HIS A 377 -21.63 -12.75 -0.24
C HIS A 377 -20.44 -12.54 -1.16
N PHE A 378 -20.28 -13.36 -2.19
CA PHE A 378 -19.24 -13.20 -3.21
C PHE A 378 -19.64 -13.89 -4.52
N VAL A 379 -18.87 -13.66 -5.57
CA VAL A 379 -18.97 -14.37 -6.85
C VAL A 379 -17.68 -15.11 -7.16
N LYS A 380 -17.79 -16.21 -7.89
CA LYS A 380 -16.64 -16.98 -8.38
C LYS A 380 -16.18 -16.42 -9.73
N ASN A 381 -14.89 -16.08 -9.82
CA ASN A 381 -14.23 -15.70 -11.05
C ASN A 381 -13.02 -16.62 -11.30
N GLY A 382 -13.22 -17.67 -12.08
CA GLY A 382 -12.24 -18.74 -12.25
C GLY A 382 -11.92 -19.45 -10.93
N ASN A 383 -10.65 -19.40 -10.55
CA ASN A 383 -10.16 -20.01 -9.28
C ASN A 383 -10.21 -19.04 -8.09
N LYS A 384 -10.79 -17.86 -8.27
CA LYS A 384 -10.87 -16.81 -7.24
C LYS A 384 -12.29 -16.52 -6.84
N ASN A 385 -12.43 -16.07 -5.62
CA ASN A 385 -13.64 -15.44 -5.12
C ASN A 385 -13.46 -13.92 -5.13
N GLU A 386 -14.49 -13.21 -5.55
CA GLU A 386 -14.49 -11.75 -5.66
C GLU A 386 -15.71 -11.18 -4.98
N LEU A 387 -15.52 -10.10 -4.21
CA LEU A 387 -16.61 -9.32 -3.66
C LEU A 387 -17.18 -8.40 -4.74
N ARG A 388 -18.51 -8.37 -4.87
CA ARG A 388 -19.17 -7.51 -5.86
C ARG A 388 -19.03 -6.05 -5.45
N ASP A 389 -18.64 -5.20 -6.41
CA ASP A 389 -18.56 -3.75 -6.26
C ASP A 389 -19.08 -3.06 -7.54
N PRO A 390 -20.37 -3.22 -7.87
CA PRO A 390 -20.94 -2.62 -9.06
C PRO A 390 -21.10 -1.10 -8.91
N LYS A 391 -20.97 -0.36 -10.02
CA LYS A 391 -21.30 1.08 -10.06
C LYS A 391 -22.80 1.36 -10.02
N ASP A 392 -23.62 0.37 -10.32
CA ASP A 392 -25.09 0.46 -10.31
C ASP A 392 -25.61 0.19 -8.90
N GLU A 393 -26.16 1.23 -8.26
CA GLU A 393 -26.68 1.20 -6.89
C GLU A 393 -27.83 0.21 -6.68
N ASN A 394 -28.47 -0.26 -7.75
CA ASN A 394 -29.55 -1.26 -7.68
C ASN A 394 -29.02 -2.70 -7.63
N LYS A 395 -27.72 -2.91 -7.75
CA LYS A 395 -27.10 -4.23 -7.68
C LYS A 395 -26.49 -4.50 -6.31
N ILE A 396 -26.42 -5.78 -5.94
CA ILE A 396 -25.78 -6.21 -4.69
C ILE A 396 -24.32 -5.76 -4.69
N ASN A 397 -23.92 -5.03 -3.65
CA ASN A 397 -22.56 -4.59 -3.41
C ASN A 397 -22.06 -5.22 -2.09
N ASP A 398 -21.22 -6.23 -2.21
CA ASP A 398 -20.71 -6.98 -1.04
C ASP A 398 -19.77 -6.13 -0.18
N ILE A 399 -19.03 -5.22 -0.79
CA ILE A 399 -18.14 -4.30 -0.08
C ILE A 399 -18.97 -3.35 0.80
N ASN A 400 -20.00 -2.72 0.21
CA ASN A 400 -20.88 -1.84 0.96
C ASN A 400 -21.60 -2.59 2.07
N ASN A 401 -22.08 -3.81 1.83
CA ASN A 401 -22.73 -4.62 2.86
C ASN A 401 -21.82 -4.86 4.07
N ILE A 402 -20.53 -5.12 3.86
CA ILE A 402 -19.56 -5.29 4.94
C ILE A 402 -19.37 -3.96 5.70
N VAL A 403 -19.14 -2.87 4.97
CA VAL A 403 -18.86 -1.56 5.56
C VAL A 403 -20.07 -1.01 6.30
N ASP A 404 -21.27 -1.11 5.72
CA ASP A 404 -22.52 -0.67 6.33
C ASP A 404 -22.81 -1.48 7.60
N ALA A 405 -22.66 -2.81 7.58
CA ALA A 405 -22.84 -3.65 8.77
C ALA A 405 -21.85 -3.25 9.89
N TYR A 406 -20.63 -2.86 9.55
CA TYR A 406 -19.65 -2.36 10.50
C TYR A 406 -20.06 -0.99 11.08
N ILE A 407 -20.57 -0.08 10.25
CA ILE A 407 -20.97 1.28 10.66
C ILE A 407 -22.26 1.25 11.48
N ASP A 408 -23.27 0.55 11.00
CA ASP A 408 -24.61 0.52 11.58
C ASP A 408 -24.63 -0.25 12.90
N ARG A 409 -23.76 -1.26 13.06
CA ARG A 409 -23.64 -2.09 14.26
C ARG A 409 -25.01 -2.69 14.68
N GLU A 410 -25.74 -3.20 13.69
CA GLU A 410 -27.01 -3.87 13.87
C GLU A 410 -26.90 -5.35 13.51
N PRO A 411 -27.57 -6.25 14.25
CA PRO A 411 -27.51 -7.68 13.92
C PRO A 411 -28.25 -7.97 12.61
N ILE A 412 -27.63 -8.83 11.79
CA ILE A 412 -28.18 -9.34 10.53
C ILE A 412 -28.08 -10.86 10.59
N GLU A 413 -29.20 -11.55 10.44
CA GLU A 413 -29.27 -13.02 10.50
C GLU A 413 -28.22 -13.65 9.56
N LYS A 414 -27.42 -14.60 10.07
CA LYS A 414 -26.36 -15.32 9.36
C LYS A 414 -25.26 -14.47 8.75
N TYR A 415 -25.17 -13.19 9.13
CA TYR A 415 -24.20 -12.27 8.53
C TYR A 415 -23.48 -11.39 9.57
N CYS A 416 -24.22 -10.74 10.46
CA CYS A 416 -23.66 -9.80 11.42
C CYS A 416 -24.20 -10.06 12.83
N SER A 417 -23.33 -10.16 13.81
CA SER A 417 -23.69 -10.26 15.23
C SER A 417 -22.97 -9.19 16.05
N ILE A 418 -23.67 -8.68 17.04
CA ILE A 418 -23.14 -7.71 18.00
C ILE A 418 -22.89 -8.44 19.31
N VAL A 419 -21.63 -8.63 19.66
CA VAL A 419 -21.21 -9.55 20.71
C VAL A 419 -20.67 -8.79 21.93
N THR A 420 -21.22 -9.10 23.10
CA THR A 420 -20.79 -8.52 24.36
C THR A 420 -19.45 -9.08 24.83
N LEU A 421 -18.72 -8.33 25.65
CA LEU A 421 -17.49 -8.80 26.27
C LEU A 421 -17.72 -10.10 27.10
N ALA A 422 -18.81 -10.18 27.84
CA ALA A 422 -19.16 -11.37 28.61
C ALA A 422 -19.27 -12.63 27.71
N LYS A 423 -19.84 -12.49 26.52
CA LYS A 423 -19.94 -13.60 25.56
C LYS A 423 -18.59 -14.02 24.98
N ILE A 424 -17.69 -13.06 24.78
CA ILE A 424 -16.31 -13.34 24.37
C ILE A 424 -15.55 -14.09 25.48
N GLU A 425 -15.72 -13.66 26.73
CA GLU A 425 -15.12 -14.29 27.90
C GLU A 425 -15.62 -15.74 28.10
N GLU A 426 -16.92 -16.00 27.98
CA GLU A 426 -17.51 -17.36 28.00
C GLU A 426 -16.88 -18.27 26.94
N ASN A 427 -16.48 -17.72 25.80
CA ASN A 427 -15.79 -18.43 24.73
C ASN A 427 -14.26 -18.41 24.87
N GLU A 428 -13.72 -18.09 26.04
CA GLU A 428 -12.27 -18.09 26.35
C GLU A 428 -11.45 -17.20 25.37
N TYR A 429 -12.01 -16.06 24.97
CA TYR A 429 -11.42 -15.11 24.01
C TYR A 429 -11.15 -15.71 22.61
N ASN A 430 -11.85 -16.78 22.27
CA ASN A 430 -11.88 -17.35 20.94
C ASN A 430 -12.82 -16.53 20.06
N LEU A 431 -12.29 -15.95 18.98
CA LEU A 431 -13.04 -15.04 18.08
C LEU A 431 -13.50 -15.75 16.79
N ASN A 432 -13.51 -17.09 16.76
CA ASN A 432 -13.93 -17.83 15.57
C ASN A 432 -15.39 -17.57 15.24
N MET A 433 -15.66 -17.10 14.01
CA MET A 433 -16.96 -16.59 13.55
C MET A 433 -18.15 -17.52 13.82
N PRO A 434 -18.10 -18.85 13.57
CA PRO A 434 -19.22 -19.75 13.79
C PRO A 434 -19.69 -19.87 15.25
N ARG A 435 -19.00 -19.25 16.20
CA ARG A 435 -19.42 -19.17 17.61
C ARG A 435 -20.39 -18.03 17.88
N TYR A 436 -20.50 -17.09 16.94
CA TYR A 436 -21.19 -15.82 17.14
C TYR A 436 -22.17 -15.49 16.04
N VAL A 437 -21.93 -15.94 14.83
CA VAL A 437 -22.79 -15.70 13.66
C VAL A 437 -23.42 -17.02 13.25
N ASP A 438 -24.73 -17.14 13.43
CA ASP A 438 -25.56 -18.32 13.10
C ASP A 438 -26.42 -18.04 11.87
#